data_47fb2a92dfb763e2f45630af5e55953c
#
_entry.id   47fb2a92dfb763e2f45630af5e55953c
#
_cell.length_a   1.000
_cell.length_b   1.000
_cell.length_c   1.000
_cell.angle_alpha   90.00
_cell.angle_beta   90.00
_cell.angle_gamma   90.00
#
_symmetry.space_group_name_H-M   'P 1'
#
loop_
_entity.id
_entity.type
_entity.pdbx_description
1 polymer ?
#
loop_
_entity_poly.entity_id
_entity_poly.type
_entity_poly.pdbx_seq_one_letter_code
_entity_poly.pdbx_strand_id
1 'polypeptide(L)'
;MCIRDRYEAHIKSEEGLNMMGGLFPGSPFIFVGFNENLGWGFTVNKPDLTDIYKLVINPNDKDQYLLDDVWLNLEKETIELPVKIFGPINWTVKREVKYSKHGPVLEIGEKSYALRFAGMEDIKQVEQWYKLNKANNLKEWINAMKMRSIISFNGIYADKKGNIYFLHNSSSPKRLEGLDWSGIVDGTRSKYIWETFVEFDEIPQILNPSSGWLASTNQDPFKVTDPKDNLNKENFSQTLGLQTRMTNRAYRIKELFMEKDQITEKDFDDFKFDNSYSINSRSYKYVSKIFGLNFENENLKKGQTILRNWDLKTDFDNESATLGVCVLSAE
;
A
#
# COMPACT_ATOMS: atom_id res chain seq x y z
N MET A 1 -16.03 1.93 7.96
CA MET A 1 -14.72 2.27 8.54
C MET A 1 -14.87 2.38 10.04
N CYS A 2 -14.06 1.69 10.81
CA CYS A 2 -14.09 1.81 12.27
C CYS A 2 -13.49 3.15 12.68
N ILE A 3 -14.28 4.00 13.33
CA ILE A 3 -13.83 5.32 13.82
C ILE A 3 -12.87 5.24 15.03
N ARG A 4 -12.49 4.02 15.46
CA ARG A 4 -11.60 3.76 16.61
C ARG A 4 -10.44 2.85 16.26
N ASP A 5 -9.95 2.93 15.02
CA ASP A 5 -8.80 2.14 14.56
C ASP A 5 -7.45 2.77 14.91
N ARG A 6 -7.45 4.02 15.38
CA ARG A 6 -6.26 4.76 15.79
C ARG A 6 -6.54 5.62 17.01
N TYR A 7 -5.49 5.90 17.77
CA TYR A 7 -5.49 6.88 18.85
C TYR A 7 -4.16 7.63 18.88
N GLU A 8 -4.17 8.83 19.45
CA GLU A 8 -2.99 9.65 19.64
C GLU A 8 -2.30 9.29 20.95
N ALA A 9 -0.97 9.28 20.92
CA ALA A 9 -0.16 9.08 22.10
C ALA A 9 1.15 9.88 22.01
N HIS A 10 1.66 10.23 23.17
CA HIS A 10 3.02 10.74 23.34
C HIS A 10 3.82 9.69 24.12
N ILE A 11 4.79 9.07 23.46
CA ILE A 11 5.65 8.05 24.04
C ILE A 11 7.00 8.67 24.34
N LYS A 12 7.40 8.65 25.61
CA LYS A 12 8.68 9.20 26.09
C LYS A 12 9.39 8.21 26.99
N SER A 13 10.70 8.09 26.81
CA SER A 13 11.57 7.30 27.70
C SER A 13 12.90 8.02 27.96
N GLU A 14 13.58 7.67 29.04
CA GLU A 14 14.91 8.18 29.36
C GLU A 14 15.99 7.73 28.38
N GLU A 15 15.72 6.68 27.58
CA GLU A 15 16.61 6.17 26.54
C GLU A 15 16.52 6.95 25.21
N GLY A 16 15.89 8.13 25.21
CA GLY A 16 15.85 9.04 24.05
C GLY A 16 14.69 8.79 23.11
N LEU A 17 13.68 8.02 23.49
CA LEU A 17 12.41 7.97 22.75
C LEU A 17 11.57 9.18 23.16
N ASN A 18 11.13 9.99 22.18
CA ASN A 18 10.25 11.13 22.40
C ASN A 18 9.43 11.40 21.15
N MET A 19 8.36 10.61 20.95
CA MET A 19 7.51 10.65 19.77
C MET A 19 6.07 10.91 20.14
N MET A 20 5.42 11.79 19.38
CA MET A 20 3.99 12.07 19.45
C MET A 20 3.31 11.77 18.11
N GLY A 21 2.13 11.19 18.14
CA GLY A 21 1.35 10.92 16.93
C GLY A 21 0.35 9.78 17.07
N GLY A 22 -0.04 9.23 15.92
CA GLY A 22 -1.05 8.18 15.80
C GLY A 22 -0.44 6.77 15.81
N LEU A 23 -1.11 5.87 16.54
CA LEU A 23 -0.77 4.45 16.59
C LEU A 23 -2.01 3.57 16.47
N PHE A 24 -1.83 2.32 16.10
CA PHE A 24 -2.90 1.33 16.11
C PHE A 24 -3.09 0.72 17.51
N PRO A 25 -4.31 0.34 17.89
CA PRO A 25 -4.56 -0.33 19.15
C PRO A 25 -3.66 -1.56 19.35
N GLY A 26 -2.98 -1.61 20.50
CA GLY A 26 -2.04 -2.69 20.83
C GLY A 26 -0.61 -2.50 20.29
N SER A 27 -0.34 -1.47 19.48
CA SER A 27 1.02 -1.13 19.07
C SER A 27 1.75 -0.33 20.16
N PRO A 28 3.03 -0.64 20.45
CA PRO A 28 3.84 0.15 21.36
C PRO A 28 4.57 1.31 20.68
N PHE A 29 4.36 1.55 19.38
CA PHE A 29 5.10 2.55 18.58
C PHE A 29 4.18 3.48 17.81
N ILE A 30 4.65 4.72 17.61
CA ILE A 30 4.00 5.70 16.75
C ILE A 30 4.23 5.32 15.28
N PHE A 31 3.13 5.20 14.52
CA PHE A 31 3.16 4.89 13.09
C PHE A 31 3.22 6.14 12.21
N VAL A 32 2.54 7.19 12.61
CA VAL A 32 2.51 8.49 11.94
C VAL A 32 2.67 9.54 13.00
N GLY A 33 3.70 10.36 12.92
CA GLY A 33 3.94 11.34 13.96
C GLY A 33 5.26 12.09 13.80
N PHE A 34 5.67 12.71 14.86
CA PHE A 34 6.83 13.58 14.88
C PHE A 34 7.52 13.57 16.24
N ASN A 35 8.78 13.97 16.21
CA ASN A 35 9.56 14.33 17.38
C ASN A 35 10.09 15.77 17.24
N GLU A 36 11.02 16.16 18.08
CA GLU A 36 11.59 17.52 18.09
C GLU A 36 12.33 17.86 16.78
N ASN A 37 12.77 16.88 15.99
CA ASN A 37 13.68 17.08 14.86
C ASN A 37 13.01 16.81 13.51
N LEU A 38 12.04 15.90 13.46
CA LEU A 38 11.49 15.36 12.22
C LEU A 38 10.08 14.81 12.43
N GLY A 39 9.38 14.61 11.33
CA GLY A 39 8.11 13.94 11.29
C GLY A 39 7.98 13.06 10.05
N TRP A 40 7.09 12.06 10.13
CA TRP A 40 6.76 11.23 8.98
C TRP A 40 5.30 10.81 8.97
N GLY A 41 4.85 10.45 7.77
CA GLY A 41 3.57 9.82 7.52
C GLY A 41 3.71 8.59 6.63
N PHE A 42 2.85 7.59 6.86
CA PHE A 42 2.78 6.42 6.00
C PHE A 42 1.41 6.29 5.36
N THR A 43 1.40 5.93 4.09
CA THR A 43 0.18 5.58 3.37
C THR A 43 0.33 4.19 2.73
N VAL A 44 -0.77 3.48 2.61
CA VAL A 44 -0.78 2.17 1.96
C VAL A 44 -0.37 2.32 0.49
N ASN A 45 0.63 1.58 0.08
CA ASN A 45 0.96 1.28 -1.31
C ASN A 45 0.60 -0.18 -1.62
N LYS A 46 0.70 -0.56 -2.87
CA LYS A 46 0.38 -1.92 -3.31
C LYS A 46 1.43 -2.41 -4.31
N PRO A 47 2.68 -2.60 -3.88
CA PRO A 47 3.64 -3.33 -4.68
C PRO A 47 3.21 -4.79 -4.79
N ASP A 48 3.59 -5.43 -5.87
CA ASP A 48 3.39 -6.86 -6.01
C ASP A 48 4.47 -7.62 -5.22
N LEU A 49 4.05 -8.23 -4.11
CA LEU A 49 4.94 -8.89 -3.14
C LEU A 49 4.69 -10.41 -3.05
N THR A 50 3.80 -10.95 -3.88
CA THR A 50 3.32 -12.32 -3.74
C THR A 50 3.28 -13.03 -5.08
N ASP A 51 3.91 -14.19 -5.16
CA ASP A 51 3.86 -15.03 -6.34
C ASP A 51 3.20 -16.38 -6.04
N ILE A 52 2.41 -16.85 -6.99
CA ILE A 52 1.73 -18.14 -6.94
C ILE A 52 2.33 -19.06 -7.99
N TYR A 53 2.86 -20.20 -7.57
CA TYR A 53 3.45 -21.19 -8.44
C TYR A 53 2.54 -22.40 -8.59
N LYS A 54 2.29 -22.82 -9.82
CA LYS A 54 1.58 -24.07 -10.08
C LYS A 54 2.56 -25.24 -9.99
N LEU A 55 2.34 -26.13 -9.03
CA LEU A 55 3.15 -27.32 -8.87
C LEU A 55 2.62 -28.47 -9.73
N VAL A 56 3.52 -29.33 -10.18
CA VAL A 56 3.20 -30.63 -10.77
C VAL A 56 3.52 -31.68 -9.72
N ILE A 57 2.48 -32.34 -9.23
CA ILE A 57 2.60 -33.42 -8.21
C ILE A 57 2.83 -34.76 -8.91
N ASN A 58 3.66 -35.62 -8.30
CA ASN A 58 3.93 -36.95 -8.80
C ASN A 58 2.64 -37.82 -8.77
N PRO A 59 2.19 -38.34 -9.91
CA PRO A 59 0.97 -39.13 -9.95
C PRO A 59 1.03 -40.42 -9.13
N ASN A 60 2.27 -40.92 -8.84
CA ASN A 60 2.50 -42.14 -8.06
C ASN A 60 2.79 -41.85 -6.58
N ASP A 61 3.10 -40.59 -6.22
CA ASP A 61 3.39 -40.16 -4.85
C ASP A 61 2.96 -38.71 -4.62
N LYS A 62 1.83 -38.52 -3.93
CA LYS A 62 1.25 -37.19 -3.66
C LYS A 62 2.11 -36.30 -2.75
N ASP A 63 3.17 -36.85 -2.18
CA ASP A 63 4.10 -36.09 -1.35
C ASP A 63 5.36 -35.65 -2.10
N GLN A 64 5.36 -35.79 -3.45
CA GLN A 64 6.42 -35.33 -4.31
C GLN A 64 5.92 -34.36 -5.36
N TYR A 65 6.75 -33.35 -5.69
CA TYR A 65 6.53 -32.40 -6.76
C TYR A 65 7.73 -32.32 -7.70
N LEU A 66 7.48 -31.92 -8.95
CA LEU A 66 8.50 -31.80 -9.98
C LEU A 66 9.22 -30.45 -9.88
N LEU A 67 10.55 -30.47 -9.83
CA LEU A 67 11.41 -29.27 -9.94
C LEU A 67 12.67 -29.61 -10.75
N ASP A 68 12.92 -28.87 -11.84
CA ASP A 68 14.05 -29.08 -12.74
C ASP A 68 14.23 -30.54 -13.17
N ASP A 69 13.12 -31.14 -13.59
CA ASP A 69 13.01 -32.51 -14.06
C ASP A 69 13.31 -33.60 -13.00
N VAL A 70 13.32 -33.20 -11.71
CA VAL A 70 13.52 -34.13 -10.56
C VAL A 70 12.33 -34.13 -9.63
N TRP A 71 11.90 -35.29 -9.14
CA TRP A 71 10.88 -35.42 -8.11
C TRP A 71 11.48 -35.12 -6.74
N LEU A 72 11.02 -34.06 -6.07
CA LEU A 72 11.42 -33.66 -4.72
C LEU A 72 10.30 -33.92 -3.72
N ASN A 73 10.65 -34.32 -2.52
CA ASN A 73 9.67 -34.50 -1.45
C ASN A 73 9.16 -33.14 -0.94
N LEU A 74 7.85 -33.06 -0.66
CA LEU A 74 7.26 -31.99 0.11
C LEU A 74 7.65 -32.15 1.58
N GLU A 75 8.09 -31.07 2.20
CA GLU A 75 8.28 -31.01 3.64
C GLU A 75 6.91 -30.93 4.32
N LYS A 76 6.73 -31.67 5.41
CA LYS A 76 5.45 -31.76 6.13
C LYS A 76 5.62 -31.33 7.57
N GLU A 77 4.67 -30.53 8.03
CA GLU A 77 4.55 -30.09 9.41
C GLU A 77 3.14 -30.32 9.91
N THR A 78 2.98 -30.81 11.15
CA THR A 78 1.68 -30.91 11.79
C THR A 78 1.47 -29.71 12.70
N ILE A 79 0.51 -28.86 12.36
CA ILE A 79 0.11 -27.71 13.16
C ILE A 79 -1.07 -28.09 14.05
N GLU A 80 -0.96 -27.80 15.34
CA GLU A 80 -2.03 -27.98 16.34
C GLU A 80 -2.79 -26.68 16.51
N LEU A 81 -4.06 -26.68 16.16
CA LEU A 81 -4.96 -25.52 16.25
C LEU A 81 -5.92 -25.71 17.43
N PRO A 82 -5.76 -24.99 18.55
CA PRO A 82 -6.72 -25.01 19.63
C PRO A 82 -7.97 -24.23 19.23
N VAL A 83 -9.07 -24.95 19.02
CA VAL A 83 -10.38 -24.38 18.69
C VAL A 83 -11.23 -24.33 19.96
N LYS A 84 -11.67 -23.15 20.35
CA LYS A 84 -12.57 -22.97 21.48
C LYS A 84 -13.98 -23.46 21.12
N ILE A 85 -14.49 -24.44 21.84
CA ILE A 85 -15.83 -24.99 21.63
C ILE A 85 -16.85 -24.29 22.52
N PHE A 86 -16.65 -24.32 23.85
CA PHE A 86 -17.55 -23.72 24.81
C PHE A 86 -16.82 -23.44 26.14
N GLY A 87 -16.98 -22.25 26.70
CA GLY A 87 -16.34 -21.87 27.97
C GLY A 87 -14.83 -22.12 27.99
N PRO A 88 -14.26 -22.88 28.93
CA PRO A 88 -12.84 -23.19 29.00
C PRO A 88 -12.45 -24.40 28.12
N ILE A 89 -13.39 -25.05 27.44
CA ILE A 89 -13.15 -26.28 26.68
C ILE A 89 -12.62 -25.93 25.30
N ASN A 90 -11.37 -26.38 25.01
CA ASN A 90 -10.74 -26.30 23.72
C ASN A 90 -10.63 -27.69 23.09
N TRP A 91 -10.81 -27.74 21.77
CA TRP A 91 -10.54 -28.91 20.94
C TRP A 91 -9.31 -28.65 20.08
N THR A 92 -8.31 -29.50 20.16
CA THR A 92 -7.12 -29.37 19.32
C THR A 92 -7.34 -30.06 17.99
N VAL A 93 -7.43 -29.28 16.93
CA VAL A 93 -7.48 -29.81 15.56
C VAL A 93 -6.06 -29.85 15.00
N LYS A 94 -5.65 -31.05 14.59
CA LYS A 94 -4.35 -31.24 13.90
C LYS A 94 -4.54 -31.05 12.42
N ARG A 95 -3.66 -30.28 11.79
CA ARG A 95 -3.62 -30.04 10.35
C ARG A 95 -2.21 -30.31 9.84
N GLU A 96 -2.07 -31.15 8.82
CA GLU A 96 -0.84 -31.29 8.08
C GLU A 96 -0.75 -30.12 7.10
N VAL A 97 0.37 -29.42 7.11
CA VAL A 97 0.76 -28.39 6.12
C VAL A 97 1.96 -28.90 5.36
N LYS A 98 1.99 -28.59 4.07
CA LYS A 98 3.06 -29.03 3.17
C LYS A 98 3.82 -27.82 2.66
N TYR A 99 5.12 -27.95 2.49
CA TYR A 99 5.99 -26.91 1.95
C TYR A 99 6.80 -27.47 0.78
N SER A 100 6.94 -26.64 -0.23
CA SER A 100 7.89 -26.83 -1.33
C SER A 100 9.03 -25.81 -1.21
N LYS A 101 10.04 -25.86 -2.08
CA LYS A 101 11.06 -24.79 -2.17
C LYS A 101 10.50 -23.42 -2.52
N HIS A 102 9.30 -23.35 -3.10
CA HIS A 102 8.62 -22.10 -3.40
C HIS A 102 7.98 -21.47 -2.15
N GLY A 103 7.55 -22.29 -1.19
CA GLY A 103 6.83 -21.91 0.02
C GLY A 103 5.72 -22.89 0.38
N PRO A 104 4.76 -22.49 1.25
CA PRO A 104 3.62 -23.31 1.65
C PRO A 104 2.76 -23.72 0.46
N VAL A 105 2.28 -24.95 0.50
CA VAL A 105 1.49 -25.56 -0.57
C VAL A 105 0.01 -25.49 -0.23
N LEU A 106 -0.79 -25.04 -1.19
CA LEU A 106 -2.24 -24.98 -1.14
C LEU A 106 -2.82 -25.94 -2.18
N GLU A 107 -3.68 -26.86 -1.74
CA GLU A 107 -4.41 -27.76 -2.62
C GLU A 107 -5.80 -27.19 -2.89
N ILE A 108 -6.11 -26.89 -4.16
CA ILE A 108 -7.39 -26.32 -4.61
C ILE A 108 -7.97 -27.23 -5.69
N GLY A 109 -8.97 -28.05 -5.33
CA GLY A 109 -9.47 -29.12 -6.18
C GLY A 109 -8.36 -30.14 -6.45
N GLU A 110 -8.13 -30.43 -7.73
CA GLU A 110 -7.08 -31.37 -8.17
C GLU A 110 -5.72 -30.71 -8.44
N LYS A 111 -5.58 -29.41 -8.13
CA LYS A 111 -4.39 -28.61 -8.44
C LYS A 111 -3.67 -28.22 -7.16
N SER A 112 -2.35 -28.24 -7.21
CA SER A 112 -1.49 -27.80 -6.13
C SER A 112 -0.74 -26.52 -6.52
N TYR A 113 -0.73 -25.56 -5.61
CA TYR A 113 -0.07 -24.28 -5.77
C TYR A 113 0.85 -24.04 -4.59
N ALA A 114 1.97 -23.38 -4.82
CA ALA A 114 2.80 -22.85 -3.75
C ALA A 114 2.71 -21.32 -3.72
N LEU A 115 2.72 -20.78 -2.52
CA LEU A 115 2.69 -19.33 -2.28
C LEU A 115 4.07 -18.87 -1.84
N ARG A 116 4.61 -17.80 -2.47
CA ARG A 116 5.81 -17.12 -2.01
C ARG A 116 5.50 -15.66 -1.76
N PHE A 117 5.77 -15.20 -0.54
CA PHE A 117 5.44 -13.85 -0.10
C PHE A 117 6.66 -13.18 0.53
N ALA A 118 6.93 -11.94 0.17
CA ALA A 118 8.11 -11.20 0.58
C ALA A 118 8.28 -10.99 2.10
N GLY A 119 7.20 -11.13 2.87
CA GLY A 119 7.20 -10.94 4.33
C GLY A 119 7.25 -12.24 5.16
N MET A 120 7.48 -13.42 4.54
CA MET A 120 7.30 -14.70 5.24
C MET A 120 8.34 -14.98 6.32
N GLU A 121 9.57 -14.51 6.16
CA GLU A 121 10.70 -14.94 7.00
C GLU A 121 11.28 -13.82 7.89
N ASP A 122 10.77 -12.60 7.75
CA ASP A 122 11.28 -11.46 8.49
C ASP A 122 10.35 -11.04 9.64
N ILE A 123 10.83 -11.18 10.87
CA ILE A 123 10.11 -10.83 12.12
C ILE A 123 10.61 -9.54 12.75
N LYS A 124 11.51 -8.78 12.10
CA LYS A 124 12.15 -7.59 12.68
C LYS A 124 11.32 -6.31 12.53
N GLN A 125 10.06 -6.39 12.14
CA GLN A 125 9.19 -5.24 11.95
C GLN A 125 9.09 -4.37 13.20
N VAL A 126 9.01 -4.98 14.39
CA VAL A 126 8.96 -4.27 15.69
C VAL A 126 10.25 -3.49 15.94
N GLU A 127 11.41 -4.09 15.63
CA GLU A 127 12.71 -3.43 15.74
C GLU A 127 12.82 -2.24 14.77
N GLN A 128 12.31 -2.40 13.55
CA GLN A 128 12.31 -1.32 12.56
C GLN A 128 11.47 -0.13 13.04
N TRP A 129 10.26 -0.37 13.56
CA TRP A 129 9.42 0.68 14.14
C TRP A 129 10.11 1.38 15.32
N TYR A 130 10.76 0.63 16.20
CA TYR A 130 11.53 1.20 17.29
C TYR A 130 12.64 2.13 16.80
N LYS A 131 13.43 1.71 15.80
CA LYS A 131 14.48 2.53 15.20
C LYS A 131 13.94 3.78 14.52
N LEU A 132 12.79 3.69 13.81
CA LEU A 132 12.12 4.85 13.24
C LEU A 132 11.72 5.85 14.32
N ASN A 133 11.11 5.38 15.41
CA ASN A 133 10.68 6.24 16.51
C ASN A 133 11.85 6.92 17.24
N LYS A 134 13.04 6.35 17.18
CA LYS A 134 14.28 6.94 17.76
C LYS A 134 15.09 7.78 16.78
N ALA A 135 14.73 7.81 15.50
CA ALA A 135 15.46 8.56 14.49
C ALA A 135 15.38 10.07 14.77
N ASN A 136 16.52 10.77 14.67
CA ASN A 136 16.64 12.21 14.90
C ASN A 136 17.07 13.01 13.65
N ASN A 137 17.29 12.32 12.54
CA ASN A 137 17.68 12.92 11.26
C ASN A 137 17.35 11.97 10.10
N LEU A 138 17.42 12.50 8.87
CA LEU A 138 17.12 11.76 7.64
C LEU A 138 17.98 10.50 7.49
N LYS A 139 19.26 10.55 7.81
CA LYS A 139 20.16 9.40 7.67
C LYS A 139 19.74 8.23 8.58
N GLU A 140 19.38 8.52 9.82
CA GLU A 140 18.93 7.52 10.78
C GLU A 140 17.57 6.95 10.35
N TRP A 141 16.65 7.80 9.87
CA TRP A 141 15.37 7.37 9.36
C TRP A 141 15.52 6.45 8.12
N ILE A 142 16.35 6.83 7.15
CA ILE A 142 16.65 5.99 5.97
C ILE A 142 17.30 4.67 6.38
N ASN A 143 18.25 4.69 7.35
CA ASN A 143 18.88 3.46 7.82
C ASN A 143 17.88 2.51 8.49
N ALA A 144 16.88 3.04 9.21
CA ALA A 144 15.80 2.24 9.74
C ALA A 144 14.91 1.68 8.61
N MET A 145 14.60 2.48 7.57
CA MET A 145 13.83 2.02 6.41
C MET A 145 14.57 0.95 5.59
N LYS A 146 15.89 0.99 5.52
CA LYS A 146 16.73 -0.03 4.85
C LYS A 146 16.65 -1.42 5.48
N MET A 147 16.10 -1.56 6.69
CA MET A 147 15.81 -2.88 7.28
C MET A 147 14.76 -3.65 6.48
N ARG A 148 13.80 -2.95 5.85
CA ARG A 148 12.76 -3.51 4.97
C ARG A 148 11.84 -4.56 5.60
N SER A 149 11.87 -4.72 6.91
CA SER A 149 10.95 -5.60 7.66
C SER A 149 9.52 -5.05 7.65
N ILE A 150 9.36 -3.73 7.46
CA ILE A 150 8.11 -3.12 7.02
C ILE A 150 8.05 -3.29 5.50
N ILE A 151 7.36 -4.32 5.04
CA ILE A 151 7.44 -4.81 3.66
C ILE A 151 6.86 -3.87 2.61
N SER A 152 5.95 -2.98 3.00
CA SER A 152 5.27 -2.03 2.11
C SER A 152 4.79 -0.83 2.90
N PHE A 153 4.74 0.33 2.29
CA PHE A 153 4.09 1.60 2.61
C PHE A 153 4.78 2.73 1.84
N ASN A 154 4.03 3.71 1.37
CA ASN A 154 4.64 4.97 0.99
C ASN A 154 5.02 5.75 2.25
N GLY A 155 6.27 6.14 2.38
CA GLY A 155 6.75 7.02 3.43
C GLY A 155 6.93 8.45 2.94
N ILE A 156 6.43 9.42 3.71
CA ILE A 156 6.75 10.83 3.57
C ILE A 156 7.46 11.27 4.84
N TYR A 157 8.57 11.98 4.69
CA TYR A 157 9.42 12.48 5.75
C TYR A 157 9.68 13.97 5.58
N ALA A 158 9.76 14.69 6.67
CA ALA A 158 10.26 16.06 6.71
C ALA A 158 11.06 16.31 7.99
N ASP A 159 12.08 17.21 7.96
CA ASP A 159 12.86 17.57 9.13
C ASP A 159 13.09 19.08 9.27
N LYS A 160 13.55 19.50 10.44
CA LYS A 160 13.89 20.91 10.74
C LYS A 160 15.05 21.47 9.90
N LYS A 161 15.81 20.64 9.21
CA LYS A 161 16.88 21.06 8.30
C LYS A 161 16.36 21.40 6.91
N GLY A 162 15.02 21.25 6.68
CA GLY A 162 14.37 21.52 5.41
C GLY A 162 14.39 20.32 4.45
N ASN A 163 14.83 19.14 4.87
CA ASN A 163 14.73 17.98 4.01
C ASN A 163 13.30 17.47 3.96
N ILE A 164 12.84 17.16 2.76
CA ILE A 164 11.62 16.42 2.49
C ILE A 164 11.94 15.18 1.66
N TYR A 165 11.34 14.03 1.98
CA TYR A 165 11.68 12.79 1.31
C TYR A 165 10.44 11.91 1.11
N PHE A 166 10.30 11.35 -0.08
CA PHE A 166 9.32 10.34 -0.42
C PHE A 166 10.01 9.01 -0.69
N LEU A 167 9.46 7.94 -0.15
CA LEU A 167 9.91 6.57 -0.36
C LEU A 167 8.71 5.68 -0.68
N HIS A 168 8.70 5.07 -1.86
CA HIS A 168 7.81 3.93 -2.13
C HIS A 168 8.43 2.67 -1.52
N ASN A 169 8.37 2.55 -0.18
CA ASN A 169 8.95 1.40 0.49
C ASN A 169 8.27 0.11 0.04
N SER A 170 9.08 -0.82 -0.46
CA SER A 170 8.64 -2.15 -0.84
C SER A 170 9.78 -3.16 -0.70
N SER A 171 9.51 -4.30 -0.12
CA SER A 171 10.39 -5.48 -0.16
C SER A 171 10.13 -6.26 -1.44
N SER A 172 10.21 -5.55 -2.60
CA SER A 172 9.93 -6.14 -3.91
C SER A 172 10.91 -7.26 -4.22
N PRO A 173 10.42 -8.46 -4.59
CA PRO A 173 11.26 -9.57 -4.98
C PRO A 173 12.12 -9.23 -6.21
N LYS A 174 13.36 -9.71 -6.24
CA LYS A 174 14.21 -9.63 -7.43
C LYS A 174 13.83 -10.76 -8.39
N ARG A 175 12.86 -10.48 -9.23
CA ARG A 175 12.27 -11.43 -10.17
C ARG A 175 13.05 -11.45 -11.48
N LEU A 176 12.96 -12.59 -12.20
CA LEU A 176 13.51 -12.73 -13.54
C LEU A 176 12.75 -11.82 -14.52
N GLU A 177 13.47 -11.03 -15.30
CA GLU A 177 12.91 -10.16 -16.34
C GLU A 177 12.29 -10.97 -17.49
N GLY A 178 11.31 -10.35 -18.17
CA GLY A 178 10.66 -10.94 -19.35
C GLY A 178 9.57 -11.98 -19.06
N LEU A 179 9.21 -12.19 -17.80
CA LEU A 179 8.08 -13.03 -17.40
C LEU A 179 6.95 -12.15 -16.83
N ASP A 180 5.71 -12.53 -17.13
CA ASP A 180 4.52 -11.93 -16.50
C ASP A 180 4.32 -12.51 -15.09
N TRP A 181 4.65 -11.72 -14.08
CA TRP A 181 4.52 -12.09 -12.67
C TRP A 181 3.14 -11.78 -12.09
N SER A 182 2.24 -11.15 -12.85
CA SER A 182 0.88 -10.86 -12.38
C SER A 182 -0.03 -12.09 -12.32
N GLY A 183 0.39 -13.18 -12.92
CA GLY A 183 -0.35 -14.44 -13.03
C GLY A 183 0.24 -15.57 -12.21
N ILE A 184 -0.14 -16.79 -12.57
CA ILE A 184 0.36 -18.03 -11.97
C ILE A 184 1.64 -18.44 -12.71
N VAL A 185 2.73 -18.60 -11.96
CA VAL A 185 4.05 -18.93 -12.47
C VAL A 185 4.22 -20.46 -12.55
N ASP A 186 5.03 -20.93 -13.49
CA ASP A 186 5.41 -22.34 -13.61
C ASP A 186 6.28 -22.74 -12.41
N GLY A 187 5.77 -23.64 -11.56
CA GLY A 187 6.45 -24.15 -10.40
C GLY A 187 7.39 -25.34 -10.67
N THR A 188 7.63 -25.70 -11.95
CA THR A 188 8.55 -26.81 -12.29
C THR A 188 10.00 -26.36 -12.50
N ARG A 189 10.29 -25.05 -12.40
CA ARG A 189 11.60 -24.47 -12.70
C ARG A 189 12.12 -23.61 -11.55
N SER A 190 13.26 -24.00 -10.99
CA SER A 190 13.91 -23.30 -9.87
C SER A 190 14.32 -21.88 -10.21
N LYS A 191 14.65 -21.56 -11.48
CA LYS A 191 15.01 -20.22 -11.94
C LYS A 191 13.91 -19.15 -11.70
N TYR A 192 12.68 -19.56 -11.46
CA TYR A 192 11.57 -18.67 -11.13
C TYR A 192 11.39 -18.45 -9.62
N ILE A 193 12.15 -19.14 -8.79
CA ILE A 193 12.15 -18.93 -7.34
C ILE A 193 13.09 -17.77 -7.04
N TRP A 194 12.53 -16.61 -6.69
CA TRP A 194 13.36 -15.50 -6.23
C TRP A 194 13.82 -15.72 -4.77
N GLU A 195 15.06 -15.35 -4.49
CA GLU A 195 15.69 -15.52 -3.18
C GLU A 195 16.10 -14.21 -2.53
N THR A 196 16.16 -13.14 -3.32
CA THR A 196 16.60 -11.82 -2.87
C THR A 196 15.59 -10.76 -3.25
N PHE A 197 15.78 -9.57 -2.71
CA PHE A 197 14.97 -8.39 -3.00
C PHE A 197 15.73 -7.40 -3.87
N VAL A 198 14.98 -6.57 -4.59
CA VAL A 198 15.53 -5.41 -5.32
C VAL A 198 16.22 -4.49 -4.31
N GLU A 199 17.35 -3.92 -4.65
CA GLU A 199 18.13 -3.05 -3.76
C GLU A 199 17.31 -1.82 -3.33
N PHE A 200 17.58 -1.33 -2.12
CA PHE A 200 16.85 -0.19 -1.55
C PHE A 200 16.91 1.06 -2.44
N ASP A 201 18.05 1.28 -3.08
CA ASP A 201 18.28 2.47 -3.91
C ASP A 201 17.65 2.33 -5.32
N GLU A 202 17.13 1.14 -5.68
CA GLU A 202 16.44 0.84 -6.94
C GLU A 202 14.90 0.97 -6.84
N ILE A 203 14.35 1.15 -5.63
CA ILE A 203 12.91 1.42 -5.46
C ILE A 203 12.61 2.91 -5.60
N PRO A 204 11.38 3.32 -6.01
CA PRO A 204 11.06 4.73 -6.23
C PRO A 204 11.21 5.58 -4.97
N GLN A 205 12.02 6.64 -5.05
CA GLN A 205 12.27 7.58 -3.97
C GLN A 205 12.63 8.96 -4.51
N ILE A 206 12.23 10.01 -3.81
CA ILE A 206 12.50 11.42 -4.16
C ILE A 206 12.98 12.15 -2.92
N LEU A 207 14.14 12.79 -3.02
CA LEU A 207 14.71 13.64 -1.98
C LEU A 207 14.74 15.09 -2.47
N ASN A 208 14.19 16.01 -1.68
CA ASN A 208 14.26 17.45 -1.88
C ASN A 208 13.92 17.89 -3.33
N PRO A 209 12.69 17.60 -3.84
CA PRO A 209 12.29 18.03 -5.17
C PRO A 209 12.33 19.56 -5.27
N SER A 210 12.66 20.10 -6.45
CA SER A 210 12.81 21.53 -6.68
C SER A 210 11.51 22.33 -6.44
N SER A 211 10.36 21.65 -6.56
CA SER A 211 9.03 22.19 -6.27
C SER A 211 8.76 22.41 -4.78
N GLY A 212 9.58 21.86 -3.88
CA GLY A 212 9.48 22.09 -2.44
C GLY A 212 8.33 21.35 -1.76
N TRP A 213 7.63 20.45 -2.43
CA TRP A 213 6.51 19.70 -1.84
C TRP A 213 6.47 18.23 -2.27
N LEU A 214 5.87 17.42 -1.42
CA LEU A 214 5.59 16.00 -1.64
C LEU A 214 4.19 15.67 -1.11
N ALA A 215 3.46 14.80 -1.79
CA ALA A 215 2.15 14.34 -1.35
C ALA A 215 1.96 12.85 -1.57
N SER A 216 1.35 12.17 -0.60
CA SER A 216 0.98 10.76 -0.73
C SER A 216 -0.44 10.52 -0.20
N THR A 217 -1.33 10.18 -1.11
CA THR A 217 -2.73 9.83 -0.86
C THR A 217 -3.07 8.45 -1.42
N ASN A 218 -2.13 7.52 -1.35
CA ASN A 218 -2.17 6.16 -1.91
C ASN A 218 -2.09 6.12 -3.46
N GLN A 219 -1.53 7.16 -4.07
CA GLN A 219 -1.37 7.21 -5.52
C GLN A 219 -0.07 6.53 -5.98
N ASP A 220 0.05 6.54 -7.27
CA ASP A 220 1.20 6.23 -8.09
C ASP A 220 2.48 6.95 -7.59
N PRO A 221 3.59 6.24 -7.38
CA PRO A 221 4.85 6.82 -6.92
C PRO A 221 5.49 7.79 -7.93
N PHE A 222 5.01 7.80 -9.18
CA PHE A 222 5.47 8.68 -10.24
C PHE A 222 4.68 10.00 -10.34
N LYS A 223 3.81 10.28 -9.35
CA LYS A 223 2.93 11.46 -9.31
C LYS A 223 2.75 12.00 -7.90
N VAL A 224 3.86 12.14 -7.19
CA VAL A 224 3.88 12.53 -5.76
C VAL A 224 4.35 13.96 -5.53
N THR A 225 4.73 14.65 -6.59
CA THR A 225 5.18 16.05 -6.57
C THR A 225 4.82 16.75 -7.89
N ASP A 226 5.41 17.90 -8.17
CA ASP A 226 5.28 18.60 -9.44
C ASP A 226 5.74 17.72 -10.62
N PRO A 227 5.10 17.76 -11.79
CA PRO A 227 5.47 16.99 -12.95
C PRO A 227 6.95 17.06 -13.34
N LYS A 228 7.60 18.21 -13.14
CA LYS A 228 9.03 18.41 -13.47
C LYS A 228 9.98 17.62 -12.57
N ASP A 229 9.55 17.30 -11.34
CA ASP A 229 10.35 16.61 -10.33
C ASP A 229 9.93 15.13 -10.13
N ASN A 230 8.85 14.70 -10.79
CA ASN A 230 8.42 13.31 -10.69
C ASN A 230 9.40 12.35 -11.36
N LEU A 231 9.47 11.14 -10.80
CA LEU A 231 10.27 10.05 -11.37
C LEU A 231 9.72 9.61 -12.72
N ASN A 232 10.61 9.23 -13.65
CA ASN A 232 10.20 8.56 -14.88
C ASN A 232 9.99 7.07 -14.61
N LYS A 233 8.77 6.58 -14.88
CA LYS A 233 8.40 5.17 -14.71
C LYS A 233 9.30 4.21 -15.51
N GLU A 234 9.77 4.63 -16.66
CA GLU A 234 10.60 3.82 -17.56
C GLU A 234 11.96 3.46 -16.97
N ASN A 235 12.40 4.18 -15.93
CA ASN A 235 13.65 3.90 -15.23
C ASN A 235 13.52 2.75 -14.20
N PHE A 236 12.33 2.18 -14.04
CA PHE A 236 12.06 1.14 -13.05
C PHE A 236 11.62 -0.14 -13.73
N SER A 237 12.12 -1.28 -13.24
CA SER A 237 11.70 -2.58 -13.76
C SER A 237 10.20 -2.80 -13.59
N GLN A 238 9.57 -3.41 -14.59
CA GLN A 238 8.18 -3.83 -14.54
C GLN A 238 7.95 -4.94 -13.51
N THR A 239 9.01 -5.72 -13.18
CA THR A 239 8.94 -6.80 -12.17
C THR A 239 8.69 -6.28 -10.75
N LEU A 240 8.85 -4.97 -10.50
CA LEU A 240 8.45 -4.33 -9.23
C LEU A 240 6.93 -4.35 -9.00
N GLY A 241 6.13 -4.56 -10.06
CA GLY A 241 4.67 -4.61 -9.96
C GLY A 241 4.04 -3.35 -9.37
N LEU A 242 4.58 -2.17 -9.72
CA LEU A 242 4.14 -0.90 -9.17
C LEU A 242 2.79 -0.49 -9.74
N GLN A 243 1.82 -0.22 -8.87
CA GLN A 243 0.53 0.30 -9.30
C GLN A 243 0.64 1.75 -9.78
N THR A 244 0.00 2.05 -10.89
CA THR A 244 -0.06 3.39 -11.50
C THR A 244 -1.45 4.01 -11.38
N ARG A 245 -2.08 3.88 -10.22
CA ARG A 245 -3.42 4.38 -9.97
C ARG A 245 -3.38 5.79 -9.36
N MET A 246 -4.24 6.69 -9.91
CA MET A 246 -4.54 7.98 -9.30
C MET A 246 -5.91 7.91 -8.60
N THR A 247 -5.98 8.44 -7.38
CA THR A 247 -7.23 8.61 -6.63
C THR A 247 -7.78 10.03 -6.82
N ASN A 248 -9.05 10.26 -6.47
CA ASN A 248 -9.60 11.61 -6.44
C ASN A 248 -8.76 12.53 -5.54
N ARG A 249 -8.41 12.08 -4.33
CA ARG A 249 -7.58 12.83 -3.39
C ARG A 249 -6.20 13.19 -3.97
N ALA A 250 -5.62 12.30 -4.79
CA ALA A 250 -4.34 12.57 -5.42
C ALA A 250 -4.42 13.66 -6.49
N TYR A 251 -5.51 13.72 -7.24
CA TYR A 251 -5.75 14.83 -8.17
C TYR A 251 -5.99 16.14 -7.40
N ARG A 252 -6.85 16.12 -6.37
CA ARG A 252 -7.15 17.35 -5.60
C ARG A 252 -5.93 17.92 -4.91
N ILE A 253 -5.17 17.12 -4.17
CA ILE A 253 -3.98 17.65 -3.49
C ILE A 253 -2.97 18.24 -4.48
N LYS A 254 -2.81 17.61 -5.64
CA LYS A 254 -1.96 18.15 -6.70
C LYS A 254 -2.47 19.48 -7.23
N GLU A 255 -3.77 19.60 -7.51
CA GLU A 255 -4.40 20.85 -7.96
C GLU A 255 -4.15 21.95 -6.92
N LEU A 256 -4.46 21.71 -5.65
CA LEU A 256 -4.31 22.67 -4.56
C LEU A 256 -2.84 23.15 -4.39
N PHE A 257 -1.89 22.22 -4.46
CA PHE A 257 -0.47 22.57 -4.33
C PHE A 257 0.08 23.32 -5.54
N MET A 258 -0.42 23.02 -6.75
CA MET A 258 0.02 23.69 -7.99
C MET A 258 -0.65 25.03 -8.24
N GLU A 259 -1.75 25.36 -7.56
CA GLU A 259 -2.41 26.67 -7.65
C GLU A 259 -1.66 27.78 -6.90
N LYS A 260 -0.64 27.42 -6.09
CA LYS A 260 0.08 28.35 -5.22
C LYS A 260 1.57 28.29 -5.47
N ASP A 261 2.19 29.44 -5.64
CA ASP A 261 3.66 29.57 -5.69
C ASP A 261 4.28 29.36 -4.31
N GLN A 262 3.59 29.74 -3.26
CA GLN A 262 3.96 29.53 -1.86
C GLN A 262 2.72 29.07 -1.08
N ILE A 263 2.90 28.03 -0.28
CA ILE A 263 1.84 27.47 0.58
C ILE A 263 2.07 28.01 1.99
N THR A 264 1.11 28.79 2.49
CA THR A 264 1.10 29.27 3.88
C THR A 264 0.52 28.20 4.82
N GLU A 265 0.72 28.38 6.13
CA GLU A 265 0.10 27.52 7.15
C GLU A 265 -1.44 27.51 7.00
N LYS A 266 -2.03 28.67 6.74
CA LYS A 266 -3.47 28.78 6.50
C LYS A 266 -3.90 28.00 5.26
N ASP A 267 -3.17 28.10 4.14
CA ASP A 267 -3.47 27.32 2.93
C ASP A 267 -3.42 25.82 3.22
N PHE A 268 -2.44 25.37 4.01
CA PHE A 268 -2.30 23.96 4.38
C PHE A 268 -3.47 23.47 5.23
N ASP A 269 -3.95 24.29 6.16
CA ASP A 269 -5.16 23.99 6.94
C ASP A 269 -6.41 23.93 6.06
N ASP A 270 -6.57 24.87 5.13
CA ASP A 270 -7.68 24.85 4.17
C ASP A 270 -7.63 23.60 3.28
N PHE A 271 -6.45 23.16 2.83
CA PHE A 271 -6.27 21.94 2.03
C PHE A 271 -6.62 20.67 2.81
N LYS A 272 -6.34 20.65 4.10
CA LYS A 272 -6.67 19.53 4.99
C LYS A 272 -8.17 19.24 5.03
N PHE A 273 -8.99 20.27 4.90
CA PHE A 273 -10.45 20.19 4.96
C PHE A 273 -11.12 20.29 3.58
N ASP A 274 -10.35 20.29 2.48
CA ASP A 274 -10.92 20.23 1.14
C ASP A 274 -11.69 18.91 0.93
N ASN A 275 -12.95 19.02 0.60
CA ASN A 275 -13.89 17.93 0.40
C ASN A 275 -14.39 17.83 -1.05
N SER A 276 -13.67 18.42 -2.00
CA SER A 276 -14.07 18.50 -3.40
C SER A 276 -13.63 17.28 -4.20
N TYR A 277 -14.39 16.97 -5.23
CA TYR A 277 -13.95 16.07 -6.29
C TYR A 277 -13.19 16.84 -7.37
N SER A 278 -12.12 16.24 -7.89
CA SER A 278 -11.39 16.77 -9.03
C SER A 278 -12.12 16.46 -10.34
N ILE A 279 -12.16 17.42 -11.27
CA ILE A 279 -12.63 17.21 -12.64
C ILE A 279 -11.77 16.20 -13.42
N ASN A 280 -10.52 15.97 -12.98
CA ASN A 280 -9.59 15.01 -13.56
C ASN A 280 -9.78 13.60 -12.99
N SER A 281 -10.60 13.45 -11.95
CA SER A 281 -10.83 12.16 -11.29
C SER A 281 -11.62 11.20 -12.19
N ARG A 282 -11.45 9.91 -11.93
CA ARG A 282 -12.28 8.86 -12.55
C ARG A 282 -13.76 9.08 -12.19
N SER A 283 -14.03 9.48 -10.96
CA SER A 283 -15.36 9.75 -10.46
C SER A 283 -16.07 10.80 -11.29
N TYR A 284 -15.45 11.96 -11.55
CA TYR A 284 -16.04 12.99 -12.40
C TYR A 284 -16.26 12.50 -13.85
N LYS A 285 -15.28 11.80 -14.42
CA LYS A 285 -15.41 11.23 -15.76
C LYS A 285 -16.57 10.24 -15.88
N TYR A 286 -16.92 9.57 -14.77
CA TYR A 286 -18.07 8.70 -14.72
C TYR A 286 -19.39 9.49 -14.69
N VAL A 287 -19.50 10.46 -13.78
CA VAL A 287 -20.68 11.32 -13.65
C VAL A 287 -20.93 12.12 -14.93
N SER A 288 -19.89 12.66 -15.55
CA SER A 288 -20.01 13.47 -16.77
C SER A 288 -20.58 12.71 -17.98
N LYS A 289 -20.48 11.38 -18.02
CA LYS A 289 -21.14 10.56 -19.06
C LYS A 289 -22.65 10.67 -19.00
N ILE A 290 -23.22 10.88 -17.81
CA ILE A 290 -24.66 11.05 -17.60
C ILE A 290 -25.16 12.31 -18.32
N PHE A 291 -24.31 13.33 -18.46
CA PHE A 291 -24.69 14.62 -19.06
C PHE A 291 -25.07 14.52 -20.55
N GLY A 292 -24.56 13.52 -21.26
CA GLY A 292 -24.86 13.29 -22.67
C GLY A 292 -26.04 12.33 -22.93
N LEU A 293 -26.64 11.76 -21.88
CA LEU A 293 -27.74 10.81 -22.02
C LEU A 293 -29.07 11.55 -22.25
N ASN A 294 -29.94 10.95 -23.07
CA ASN A 294 -31.31 11.41 -23.26
C ASN A 294 -32.26 10.56 -22.42
N PHE A 295 -32.98 11.21 -21.52
CA PHE A 295 -33.97 10.56 -20.68
C PHE A 295 -35.38 11.00 -21.07
N GLU A 296 -36.32 10.05 -21.13
CA GLU A 296 -37.74 10.35 -21.30
C GLU A 296 -38.42 10.69 -19.94
N ASN A 297 -37.91 10.06 -18.87
CA ASN A 297 -38.47 10.23 -17.53
C ASN A 297 -38.04 11.59 -16.93
N GLU A 298 -39.03 12.37 -16.49
CA GLU A 298 -38.83 13.72 -15.94
C GLU A 298 -37.95 13.75 -14.66
N ASN A 299 -38.04 12.71 -13.80
CA ASN A 299 -37.19 12.63 -12.61
C ASN A 299 -35.72 12.42 -12.99
N LEU A 300 -35.45 11.61 -14.03
CA LEU A 300 -34.09 11.42 -14.52
C LEU A 300 -33.52 12.70 -15.16
N LYS A 301 -34.34 13.45 -15.92
CA LYS A 301 -33.95 14.78 -16.44
C LYS A 301 -33.61 15.75 -15.33
N LYS A 302 -34.44 15.80 -14.28
CA LYS A 302 -34.20 16.62 -13.09
C LYS A 302 -32.91 16.21 -12.40
N GLY A 303 -32.70 14.91 -12.18
CA GLY A 303 -31.45 14.39 -11.60
C GLY A 303 -30.21 14.73 -12.43
N GLN A 304 -30.30 14.61 -13.77
CA GLN A 304 -29.23 15.00 -14.68
C GLN A 304 -28.90 16.50 -14.55
N THR A 305 -29.90 17.36 -14.41
CA THR A 305 -29.73 18.81 -14.23
C THR A 305 -29.03 19.12 -12.90
N ILE A 306 -29.42 18.44 -11.81
CA ILE A 306 -28.77 18.58 -10.50
C ILE A 306 -27.31 18.18 -10.58
N LEU A 307 -27.00 17.03 -11.19
CA LEU A 307 -25.61 16.55 -11.34
C LEU A 307 -24.77 17.49 -12.22
N ARG A 308 -25.34 18.06 -13.26
CA ARG A 308 -24.65 18.99 -14.16
C ARG A 308 -24.30 20.32 -13.48
N ASN A 309 -25.13 20.77 -12.53
CA ASN A 309 -24.95 21.99 -11.77
C ASN A 309 -24.18 21.78 -10.46
N TRP A 310 -23.82 20.55 -10.14
CA TRP A 310 -23.04 20.25 -8.94
C TRP A 310 -21.62 20.80 -9.06
N ASP A 311 -21.20 21.59 -8.07
CA ASP A 311 -19.89 22.22 -7.98
C ASP A 311 -18.76 21.22 -7.53
N LEU A 312 -19.09 19.95 -7.43
CA LEU A 312 -18.22 18.86 -6.99
C LEU A 312 -17.80 18.91 -5.52
N LYS A 313 -18.33 19.81 -4.73
CA LYS A 313 -18.10 19.86 -3.28
C LYS A 313 -19.10 18.98 -2.54
N THR A 314 -18.64 18.43 -1.40
CA THR A 314 -19.45 17.58 -0.53
C THR A 314 -19.72 18.24 0.82
N ASP A 315 -19.90 19.56 0.82
CA ASP A 315 -20.28 20.33 2.00
C ASP A 315 -21.65 19.86 2.52
N PHE A 316 -21.84 19.98 3.82
CA PHE A 316 -23.04 19.45 4.50
C PHE A 316 -24.35 20.04 3.97
N ASP A 317 -24.32 21.30 3.55
CA ASP A 317 -25.46 22.07 3.02
C ASP A 317 -25.58 21.99 1.49
N ASN A 318 -24.74 21.20 0.82
CA ASN A 318 -24.76 21.04 -0.64
C ASN A 318 -25.78 19.98 -1.06
N GLU A 319 -27.00 20.42 -1.43
CA GLU A 319 -28.09 19.51 -1.83
C GLU A 319 -27.74 18.64 -3.06
N SER A 320 -26.93 19.16 -3.99
CA SER A 320 -26.50 18.44 -5.18
C SER A 320 -25.52 17.32 -4.86
N ALA A 321 -24.73 17.47 -3.78
CA ALA A 321 -23.74 16.49 -3.35
C ALA A 321 -24.36 15.15 -2.99
N THR A 322 -25.54 15.13 -2.39
CA THR A 322 -26.23 13.91 -2.01
C THR A 322 -26.46 13.00 -3.23
N LEU A 323 -26.98 13.55 -4.33
CA LEU A 323 -27.18 12.81 -5.56
C LEU A 323 -25.85 12.41 -6.20
N GLY A 324 -24.87 13.34 -6.23
CA GLY A 324 -23.54 13.10 -6.79
C GLY A 324 -22.82 11.92 -6.09
N VAL A 325 -22.80 11.95 -4.77
CA VAL A 325 -22.18 10.90 -3.96
C VAL A 325 -22.93 9.55 -4.10
N CYS A 326 -24.27 9.55 -4.14
CA CYS A 326 -25.03 8.33 -4.36
C CYS A 326 -24.72 7.69 -5.72
N VAL A 327 -24.62 8.47 -6.79
CA VAL A 327 -24.26 7.98 -8.13
C VAL A 327 -22.85 7.38 -8.13
N LEU A 328 -21.89 8.01 -7.43
CA LEU A 328 -20.53 7.50 -7.31
C LEU A 328 -20.41 6.26 -6.43
N SER A 329 -21.30 6.10 -5.45
CA SER A 329 -21.31 4.94 -4.55
C SER A 329 -21.88 3.68 -5.20
N ALA A 330 -22.60 3.84 -6.31
CA ALA A 330 -23.16 2.72 -7.09
C ALA A 330 -22.11 2.05 -8.02
N GLU A 331 -20.90 2.57 -8.10
CA GLU A 331 -19.76 2.02 -8.85
C GLU A 331 -18.95 1.02 -7.98
#